data_10d8ac6a0c734ef51e14c95026f1240d
#
_entry.id   10d8ac6a0c734ef51e14c95026f1240d
#
_cell.length_a   1.000
_cell.length_b   1.000
_cell.length_c   1.000
_cell.angle_alpha   90.00
_cell.angle_beta   90.00
_cell.angle_gamma   90.00
#
_symmetry.space_group_name_H-M   'P 1'
#
loop_
_entity.id
_entity.type
_entity.pdbx_description
1 polymer ?
#
loop_
_entity_poly.entity_id
_entity_poly.type
_entity_poly.pdbx_seq_one_letter_code
_entity_poly.pdbx_strand_id
1 'polypeptide(L)'
;NFGLGLDYILMALAPDITWLFAGRVISGIASSSFSTAGAYIADVTPPEERAAGFGMIGAAFGLGFVLGPAVGGLLGASDPRLPFWGAAATSLVNACYGFFVLPESLPRDKRMSFSWKWANPIGSLVLLRSHHELFSLAAVAFLGYLAHAVLPSTAVLYVGYRYGWGSTAVGFMLAAAGINAMIVQGLLMKPLTARFGERNTLFAGLCCGAIGFCVYGFATEGWIYCAGIPIMAFWGLAGPSAQGLMTNRVSASEQGQLQGAIAGLSGIASLIGPGLFTQTFALFIGPRAGWRLPGAPFLLASLLLLLGMTLAWRATRGAR
;
A
#
# COMPACT_ATOMS: atom_id res chain seq x y z
N ASN A 1 -13.40 -1.24 -13.85
CA ASN A 1 -13.08 -2.68 -13.89
C ASN A 1 -12.92 -3.23 -15.32
N PHE A 2 -13.71 -2.81 -16.32
CA PHE A 2 -13.49 -3.23 -17.72
C PHE A 2 -12.09 -2.86 -18.21
N GLY A 3 -11.63 -1.63 -17.98
CA GLY A 3 -10.29 -1.20 -18.36
C GLY A 3 -9.19 -2.04 -17.72
N LEU A 4 -9.35 -2.41 -16.44
CA LEU A 4 -8.42 -3.31 -15.74
C LEU A 4 -8.44 -4.73 -16.33
N GLY A 5 -9.61 -5.26 -16.65
CA GLY A 5 -9.73 -6.58 -17.27
C GLY A 5 -9.04 -6.64 -18.64
N LEU A 6 -9.23 -5.62 -19.47
CA LEU A 6 -8.56 -5.51 -20.77
C LEU A 6 -7.05 -5.33 -20.62
N ASP A 7 -6.59 -4.55 -19.63
CA ASP A 7 -5.18 -4.38 -19.30
C ASP A 7 -4.53 -5.72 -18.90
N TYR A 8 -5.18 -6.53 -18.07
CA TYR A 8 -4.66 -7.85 -17.71
C TYR A 8 -4.58 -8.81 -18.91
N ILE A 9 -5.54 -8.73 -19.86
CA ILE A 9 -5.44 -9.48 -21.12
C ILE A 9 -4.23 -9.01 -21.93
N LEU A 10 -4.05 -7.69 -22.06
CA LEU A 10 -2.89 -7.11 -22.75
C LEU A 10 -1.57 -7.58 -22.11
N MET A 11 -1.51 -7.61 -20.79
CA MET A 11 -0.31 -8.12 -20.09
C MET A 11 -0.09 -9.63 -20.26
N ALA A 12 -1.15 -10.43 -20.29
CA ALA A 12 -1.07 -11.87 -20.56
C ALA A 12 -0.56 -12.17 -21.97
N LEU A 13 -0.88 -11.32 -22.93
CA LEU A 13 -0.46 -11.45 -24.34
C LEU A 13 0.81 -10.69 -24.66
N ALA A 14 1.37 -9.92 -23.74
CA ALA A 14 2.53 -9.06 -23.97
C ALA A 14 3.74 -9.85 -24.54
N PRO A 15 4.27 -9.47 -25.70
CA PRO A 15 5.45 -10.11 -26.27
C PRO A 15 6.75 -9.67 -25.62
N ASP A 16 6.79 -8.46 -25.07
CA ASP A 16 7.98 -7.85 -24.46
C ASP A 16 7.61 -6.90 -23.30
N ILE A 17 8.64 -6.37 -22.63
CA ILE A 17 8.51 -5.50 -21.47
C ILE A 17 7.85 -4.14 -21.80
N THR A 18 7.90 -3.70 -23.06
CA THR A 18 7.30 -2.42 -23.48
C THR A 18 5.78 -2.50 -23.40
N TRP A 19 5.21 -3.64 -23.80
CA TRP A 19 3.78 -3.91 -23.68
C TRP A 19 3.34 -4.01 -22.21
N LEU A 20 4.16 -4.61 -21.35
CA LEU A 20 3.90 -4.61 -19.90
C LEU A 20 3.91 -3.19 -19.33
N PHE A 21 4.83 -2.33 -19.80
CA PHE A 21 4.86 -0.93 -19.40
C PHE A 21 3.62 -0.17 -19.86
N ALA A 22 3.21 -0.37 -21.12
CA ALA A 22 1.98 0.23 -21.64
C ALA A 22 0.75 -0.20 -20.82
N GLY A 23 0.66 -1.48 -20.45
CA GLY A 23 -0.36 -2.00 -19.53
C GLY A 23 -0.35 -1.28 -18.18
N ARG A 24 0.82 -1.05 -17.58
CA ARG A 24 0.91 -0.30 -16.32
C ARG A 24 0.38 1.13 -16.43
N VAL A 25 0.58 1.81 -17.55
CA VAL A 25 0.01 3.15 -17.80
C VAL A 25 -1.52 3.08 -17.89
N ILE A 26 -2.06 2.13 -18.64
CA ILE A 26 -3.51 1.91 -18.78
C ILE A 26 -4.12 1.56 -17.42
N SER A 27 -3.48 0.65 -16.68
CA SER A 27 -3.89 0.27 -15.32
C SER A 27 -3.95 1.46 -14.38
N GLY A 28 -2.96 2.36 -14.44
CA GLY A 28 -2.93 3.58 -13.64
C GLY A 28 -4.13 4.50 -13.91
N ILE A 29 -4.52 4.65 -15.18
CA ILE A 29 -5.69 5.44 -15.59
C ILE A 29 -7.00 4.77 -15.12
N ALA A 30 -7.07 3.42 -15.16
CA ALA A 30 -8.26 2.64 -14.83
C ALA A 30 -8.39 2.32 -13.32
N SER A 31 -7.44 2.72 -12.46
CA SER A 31 -7.31 2.24 -11.07
C SER A 31 -8.27 2.88 -10.05
N SER A 32 -9.39 3.46 -10.47
CA SER A 32 -10.35 4.14 -9.57
C SER A 32 -11.34 3.20 -8.85
N SER A 33 -11.20 1.89 -8.98
CA SER A 33 -12.18 0.92 -8.46
C SER A 33 -12.41 1.02 -6.95
N PHE A 34 -11.36 1.23 -6.18
CA PHE A 34 -11.45 1.29 -4.72
C PHE A 34 -12.22 2.53 -4.24
N SER A 35 -11.91 3.69 -4.80
CA SER A 35 -12.61 4.95 -4.48
C SER A 35 -14.07 4.91 -4.94
N THR A 36 -14.35 4.30 -6.10
CA THR A 36 -15.71 4.12 -6.60
C THR A 36 -16.53 3.19 -5.70
N ALA A 37 -15.97 2.08 -5.22
CA ALA A 37 -16.64 1.19 -4.28
C ALA A 37 -16.95 1.89 -2.95
N GLY A 38 -16.01 2.70 -2.45
CA GLY A 38 -16.21 3.50 -1.24
C GLY A 38 -17.34 4.53 -1.40
N ALA A 39 -17.38 5.23 -2.53
CA ALA A 39 -18.44 6.19 -2.86
C ALA A 39 -19.80 5.49 -2.95
N TYR A 40 -19.88 4.35 -3.66
CA TYR A 40 -21.10 3.55 -3.78
C TYR A 40 -21.65 3.13 -2.41
N ILE A 41 -20.80 2.59 -1.52
CA ILE A 41 -21.22 2.23 -0.16
C ILE A 41 -21.70 3.44 0.62
N ALA A 42 -21.03 4.59 0.52
CA ALA A 42 -21.45 5.81 1.19
C ALA A 42 -22.84 6.29 0.72
N ASP A 43 -23.18 6.05 -0.57
CA ASP A 43 -24.46 6.44 -1.15
C ASP A 43 -25.61 5.51 -0.73
N VAL A 44 -25.36 4.19 -0.70
CA VAL A 44 -26.42 3.18 -0.50
C VAL A 44 -26.58 2.74 0.96
N THR A 45 -25.66 3.15 1.86
CA THR A 45 -25.66 2.70 3.24
C THR A 45 -26.06 3.85 4.18
N PRO A 46 -27.04 3.63 5.10
CA PRO A 46 -27.38 4.60 6.14
C PRO A 46 -26.14 5.03 6.95
N PRO A 47 -26.09 6.30 7.44
CA PRO A 47 -24.91 6.82 8.15
C PRO A 47 -24.45 5.93 9.31
N GLU A 48 -25.36 5.30 10.02
CA GLU A 48 -25.11 4.46 11.19
C GLU A 48 -24.40 3.15 10.82
N GLU A 49 -24.62 2.65 9.60
CA GLU A 49 -24.07 1.36 9.10
C GLU A 49 -22.87 1.54 8.19
N ARG A 50 -22.50 2.77 7.84
CA ARG A 50 -21.37 3.05 6.92
C ARG A 50 -20.06 2.46 7.40
N ALA A 51 -19.81 2.50 8.70
CA ALA A 51 -18.60 1.91 9.29
C ALA A 51 -18.50 0.41 9.01
N ALA A 52 -19.62 -0.32 9.09
CA ALA A 52 -19.68 -1.73 8.76
C ALA A 52 -19.47 -1.97 7.24
N GLY A 53 -20.07 -1.12 6.39
CA GLY A 53 -19.89 -1.16 4.93
C GLY A 53 -18.41 -0.95 4.52
N PHE A 54 -17.74 0.04 5.07
CA PHE A 54 -16.31 0.24 4.85
C PHE A 54 -15.46 -0.89 5.43
N GLY A 55 -15.89 -1.48 6.55
CA GLY A 55 -15.26 -2.67 7.12
C GLY A 55 -15.28 -3.86 6.17
N MET A 56 -16.36 -4.06 5.42
CA MET A 56 -16.43 -5.11 4.39
C MET A 56 -15.45 -4.88 3.24
N ILE A 57 -15.24 -3.64 2.79
CA ILE A 57 -14.20 -3.32 1.78
C ILE A 57 -12.82 -3.70 2.33
N GLY A 58 -12.54 -3.33 3.58
CA GLY A 58 -11.27 -3.69 4.24
C GLY A 58 -11.07 -5.20 4.35
N ALA A 59 -12.11 -5.95 4.71
CA ALA A 59 -12.07 -7.41 4.78
C ALA A 59 -11.87 -8.04 3.39
N ALA A 60 -12.55 -7.56 2.36
CA ALA A 60 -12.37 -8.01 0.98
C ALA A 60 -10.95 -7.73 0.48
N PHE A 61 -10.39 -6.55 0.80
CA PHE A 61 -9.00 -6.21 0.48
C PHE A 61 -8.02 -7.16 1.19
N GLY A 62 -8.22 -7.40 2.50
CA GLY A 62 -7.39 -8.34 3.27
C GLY A 62 -7.43 -9.77 2.70
N LEU A 63 -8.63 -10.25 2.35
CA LEU A 63 -8.79 -11.57 1.73
C LEU A 63 -8.09 -11.65 0.37
N GLY A 64 -8.25 -10.61 -0.46
CA GLY A 64 -7.57 -10.51 -1.76
C GLY A 64 -6.06 -10.45 -1.63
N PHE A 65 -5.54 -9.79 -0.59
CA PHE A 65 -4.12 -9.70 -0.31
C PHE A 65 -3.51 -11.03 0.14
N VAL A 66 -4.30 -11.92 0.75
CA VAL A 66 -3.88 -13.28 1.11
C VAL A 66 -3.99 -14.23 -0.08
N LEU A 67 -5.19 -14.28 -0.69
CA LEU A 67 -5.48 -15.23 -1.77
C LEU A 67 -4.76 -14.86 -3.08
N GLY A 68 -4.63 -13.57 -3.39
CA GLY A 68 -4.01 -13.10 -4.63
C GLY A 68 -2.59 -13.64 -4.81
N PRO A 69 -1.64 -13.35 -3.90
CA PRO A 69 -0.29 -13.87 -4.01
C PRO A 69 -0.19 -15.40 -3.94
N ALA A 70 -1.02 -16.06 -3.11
CA ALA A 70 -1.02 -17.52 -3.00
C ALA A 70 -1.44 -18.17 -4.34
N VAL A 71 -2.60 -17.76 -4.87
CA VAL A 71 -3.11 -18.26 -6.16
C VAL A 71 -2.18 -17.83 -7.30
N GLY A 72 -1.75 -16.58 -7.30
CA GLY A 72 -0.82 -16.04 -8.29
C GLY A 72 0.52 -16.78 -8.31
N GLY A 73 1.06 -17.14 -7.14
CA GLY A 73 2.29 -17.92 -7.03
C GLY A 73 2.14 -19.35 -7.56
N LEU A 74 1.01 -20.01 -7.26
CA LEU A 74 0.71 -21.36 -7.77
C LEU A 74 0.51 -21.38 -9.28
N LEU A 75 -0.29 -20.46 -9.81
CA LEU A 75 -0.51 -20.32 -11.26
C LEU A 75 0.78 -19.94 -11.99
N GLY A 76 1.53 -18.99 -11.45
CA GLY A 76 2.78 -18.50 -12.01
C GLY A 76 3.93 -19.53 -11.98
N ALA A 77 3.83 -20.56 -11.15
CA ALA A 77 4.78 -21.68 -11.17
C ALA A 77 4.63 -22.54 -12.43
N SER A 78 3.40 -22.63 -12.97
CA SER A 78 3.13 -23.39 -14.20
C SER A 78 3.40 -22.56 -15.45
N ASP A 79 2.90 -21.33 -15.49
CA ASP A 79 3.12 -20.36 -16.56
C ASP A 79 3.05 -18.93 -15.99
N PRO A 80 4.08 -18.08 -16.18
CA PRO A 80 4.10 -16.70 -15.71
C PRO A 80 2.91 -15.83 -16.21
N ARG A 81 2.23 -16.25 -17.27
CA ARG A 81 1.09 -15.53 -17.85
C ARG A 81 -0.24 -15.91 -17.23
N LEU A 82 -0.38 -17.09 -16.62
CA LEU A 82 -1.64 -17.56 -16.02
C LEU A 82 -2.20 -16.63 -14.94
N PRO A 83 -1.39 -16.02 -14.04
CA PRO A 83 -1.91 -15.05 -13.08
C PRO A 83 -2.63 -13.85 -13.73
N PHE A 84 -2.14 -13.38 -14.88
CA PHE A 84 -2.79 -12.28 -15.62
C PHE A 84 -4.11 -12.71 -16.22
N TRP A 85 -4.22 -13.94 -16.75
CA TRP A 85 -5.50 -14.49 -17.22
C TRP A 85 -6.51 -14.64 -16.08
N GLY A 86 -6.08 -15.11 -14.92
CA GLY A 86 -6.92 -15.19 -13.71
C GLY A 86 -7.42 -13.82 -13.26
N ALA A 87 -6.53 -12.82 -13.25
CA ALA A 87 -6.87 -11.44 -12.91
C ALA A 87 -7.81 -10.81 -13.95
N ALA A 88 -7.61 -11.08 -15.24
CA ALA A 88 -8.51 -10.64 -16.30
C ALA A 88 -9.92 -11.20 -16.11
N ALA A 89 -10.04 -12.52 -15.92
CA ALA A 89 -11.32 -13.19 -15.73
C ALA A 89 -12.08 -12.61 -14.51
N THR A 90 -11.43 -12.49 -13.36
CA THR A 90 -12.06 -11.94 -12.15
C THR A 90 -12.47 -10.48 -12.32
N SER A 91 -11.63 -9.66 -12.97
CA SER A 91 -11.93 -8.23 -13.23
C SER A 91 -13.10 -8.07 -14.19
N LEU A 92 -13.18 -8.88 -15.25
CA LEU A 92 -14.29 -8.82 -16.22
C LEU A 92 -15.58 -9.34 -15.62
N VAL A 93 -15.55 -10.44 -14.85
CA VAL A 93 -16.74 -10.93 -14.13
C VAL A 93 -17.26 -9.86 -13.17
N ASN A 94 -16.37 -9.21 -12.40
CA ASN A 94 -16.76 -8.11 -11.52
C ASN A 94 -17.31 -6.91 -12.30
N ALA A 95 -16.74 -6.58 -13.46
CA ALA A 95 -17.24 -5.52 -14.32
C ALA A 95 -18.66 -5.82 -14.86
N CYS A 96 -18.88 -7.06 -15.31
CA CYS A 96 -20.21 -7.52 -15.75
C CYS A 96 -21.21 -7.49 -14.59
N TYR A 97 -20.83 -7.96 -13.40
CA TYR A 97 -21.68 -7.88 -12.21
C TYR A 97 -22.07 -6.42 -11.91
N GLY A 98 -21.08 -5.51 -11.90
CA GLY A 98 -21.34 -4.09 -11.67
C GLY A 98 -22.25 -3.46 -12.72
N PHE A 99 -22.13 -3.87 -13.99
CA PHE A 99 -22.93 -3.33 -15.08
C PHE A 99 -24.36 -3.85 -15.10
N PHE A 100 -24.58 -5.15 -14.84
CA PHE A 100 -25.90 -5.78 -14.98
C PHE A 100 -26.69 -5.87 -13.68
N VAL A 101 -26.02 -5.86 -12.52
CA VAL A 101 -26.64 -6.15 -11.22
C VAL A 101 -26.71 -4.94 -10.31
N LEU A 102 -25.66 -4.09 -10.29
CA LEU A 102 -25.65 -2.95 -9.39
C LEU A 102 -26.46 -1.78 -9.95
N PRO A 103 -27.48 -1.26 -9.21
CA PRO A 103 -28.19 -0.06 -9.60
C PRO A 103 -27.28 1.18 -9.47
N GLU A 104 -27.59 2.22 -10.24
CA GLU A 104 -26.92 3.52 -10.09
C GLU A 104 -27.26 4.14 -8.72
N SER A 105 -26.24 4.48 -7.91
CA SER A 105 -26.42 4.99 -6.56
C SER A 105 -26.70 6.50 -6.52
N LEU A 106 -26.18 7.28 -7.49
CA LEU A 106 -26.29 8.73 -7.48
C LEU A 106 -27.36 9.25 -8.45
N PRO A 107 -28.48 9.84 -7.94
CA PRO A 107 -29.51 10.46 -8.77
C PRO A 107 -28.93 11.51 -9.73
N ARG A 108 -29.56 11.68 -10.91
CA ARG A 108 -29.05 12.57 -11.97
C ARG A 108 -28.97 14.04 -11.53
N ASP A 109 -29.87 14.48 -10.69
CA ASP A 109 -29.94 15.84 -10.14
C ASP A 109 -28.82 16.18 -9.15
N LYS A 110 -28.20 15.15 -8.54
CA LYS A 110 -27.07 15.29 -7.60
C LYS A 110 -25.70 15.14 -8.25
N ARG A 111 -25.65 14.85 -9.56
CA ARG A 111 -24.37 14.68 -10.27
C ARG A 111 -23.71 16.03 -10.54
N MET A 112 -22.47 16.18 -10.08
CA MET A 112 -21.66 17.36 -10.40
C MET A 112 -20.94 17.20 -11.74
N SER A 113 -20.81 18.29 -12.51
CA SER A 113 -19.97 18.33 -13.71
C SER A 113 -18.50 18.19 -13.33
N PHE A 114 -17.74 17.45 -14.16
CA PHE A 114 -16.29 17.32 -13.97
C PHE A 114 -15.60 18.69 -14.07
N SER A 115 -14.70 18.96 -13.15
CA SER A 115 -13.90 20.19 -13.13
C SER A 115 -12.46 19.88 -12.74
N TRP A 116 -11.52 20.25 -13.60
CA TRP A 116 -10.08 20.13 -13.35
C TRP A 116 -9.61 20.91 -12.11
N LYS A 117 -10.35 21.95 -11.71
CA LYS A 117 -10.04 22.77 -10.53
C LYS A 117 -10.12 21.95 -9.23
N TRP A 118 -11.09 21.03 -9.15
CA TRP A 118 -11.29 20.16 -7.97
C TRP A 118 -10.45 18.88 -8.05
N ALA A 119 -10.01 18.48 -9.25
CA ALA A 119 -9.19 17.29 -9.48
C ALA A 119 -7.67 17.57 -9.33
N ASN A 120 -7.28 18.60 -8.58
CA ASN A 120 -5.88 19.00 -8.41
C ASN A 120 -5.27 18.40 -7.13
N PRO A 121 -4.46 17.32 -7.23
CA PRO A 121 -3.82 16.71 -6.06
C PRO A 121 -2.78 17.64 -5.39
N ILE A 122 -2.21 18.61 -6.13
CA ILE A 122 -1.22 19.55 -5.59
C ILE A 122 -1.89 20.57 -4.68
N GLY A 123 -3.13 20.98 -4.98
CA GLY A 123 -3.90 21.95 -4.18
C GLY A 123 -4.16 21.43 -2.76
N SER A 124 -4.35 20.13 -2.57
CA SER A 124 -4.56 19.53 -1.26
C SER A 124 -3.32 19.56 -0.36
N LEU A 125 -2.11 19.61 -0.95
CA LEU A 125 -0.85 19.72 -0.20
C LEU A 125 -0.68 21.10 0.47
N VAL A 126 -1.41 22.12 0.01
CA VAL A 126 -1.39 23.47 0.63
C VAL A 126 -1.88 23.42 2.07
N LEU A 127 -2.86 22.57 2.39
CA LEU A 127 -3.33 22.37 3.77
C LEU A 127 -2.19 21.96 4.72
N LEU A 128 -1.23 21.18 4.25
CA LEU A 128 -0.12 20.72 5.09
C LEU A 128 0.82 21.85 5.50
N ARG A 129 0.85 22.96 4.75
CA ARG A 129 1.68 24.12 5.07
C ARG A 129 1.05 25.04 6.13
N SER A 130 -0.26 25.01 6.28
CA SER A 130 -0.96 25.88 7.23
C SER A 130 -0.79 25.45 8.69
N HIS A 131 -0.42 24.20 8.95
CA HIS A 131 -0.25 23.64 10.30
C HIS A 131 1.11 22.92 10.41
N HIS A 132 2.04 23.48 11.15
CA HIS A 132 3.41 22.94 11.30
C HIS A 132 3.44 21.49 11.83
N GLU A 133 2.55 21.15 12.76
CA GLU A 133 2.45 19.78 13.30
C GLU A 133 1.88 18.80 12.27
N LEU A 134 0.94 19.25 11.47
CA LEU A 134 0.36 18.45 10.38
C LEU A 134 1.41 18.14 9.31
N PHE A 135 2.24 19.13 8.97
CA PHE A 135 3.34 18.95 8.03
C PHE A 135 4.33 17.87 8.49
N SER A 136 4.67 17.88 9.78
CA SER A 136 5.58 16.89 10.34
C SER A 136 4.99 15.48 10.32
N LEU A 137 3.71 15.29 10.66
CA LEU A 137 3.02 14.00 10.57
C LEU A 137 2.83 13.55 9.12
N ALA A 138 2.59 14.48 8.20
CA ALA A 138 2.53 14.20 6.77
C ALA A 138 3.88 13.73 6.22
N ALA A 139 4.99 14.32 6.70
CA ALA A 139 6.34 13.85 6.37
C ALA A 139 6.60 12.43 6.91
N VAL A 140 6.11 12.11 8.11
CA VAL A 140 6.17 10.72 8.65
C VAL A 140 5.40 9.77 7.75
N ALA A 141 4.18 10.13 7.34
CA ALA A 141 3.37 9.32 6.44
C ALA A 141 4.07 9.13 5.08
N PHE A 142 4.62 10.20 4.51
CA PHE A 142 5.38 10.14 3.26
C PHE A 142 6.58 9.19 3.35
N LEU A 143 7.39 9.29 4.40
CA LEU A 143 8.54 8.39 4.62
C LEU A 143 8.07 6.94 4.78
N GLY A 144 6.93 6.72 5.44
CA GLY A 144 6.30 5.41 5.56
C GLY A 144 5.87 4.85 4.19
N TYR A 145 5.18 5.64 3.35
CA TYR A 145 4.80 5.24 2.00
C TYR A 145 6.01 4.96 1.11
N LEU A 146 7.04 5.82 1.22
CA LEU A 146 8.29 5.62 0.48
C LEU A 146 8.98 4.33 0.92
N ALA A 147 9.13 4.08 2.22
CA ALA A 147 9.69 2.83 2.73
C ALA A 147 8.87 1.60 2.29
N HIS A 148 7.52 1.72 2.25
CA HIS A 148 6.65 0.65 1.80
C HIS A 148 6.92 0.22 0.36
N ALA A 149 7.32 1.15 -0.50
CA ALA A 149 7.57 0.86 -1.91
C ALA A 149 8.68 -0.17 -2.14
N VAL A 150 9.58 -0.42 -1.15
CA VAL A 150 10.60 -1.47 -1.25
C VAL A 150 9.99 -2.87 -1.38
N LEU A 151 8.85 -3.13 -0.72
CA LEU A 151 8.22 -4.45 -0.72
C LEU A 151 7.74 -4.86 -2.13
N PRO A 152 6.84 -4.11 -2.81
CA PRO A 152 6.37 -4.49 -4.13
C PRO A 152 7.45 -4.36 -5.22
N SER A 153 8.46 -3.49 -5.05
CA SER A 153 9.46 -3.25 -6.08
C SER A 153 10.69 -4.15 -5.99
N THR A 154 11.06 -4.61 -4.80
CA THR A 154 12.37 -5.26 -4.61
C THR A 154 12.29 -6.59 -3.87
N ALA A 155 11.26 -6.87 -3.05
CA ALA A 155 11.24 -8.07 -2.22
C ALA A 155 11.31 -9.36 -3.04
N VAL A 156 10.54 -9.47 -4.13
CA VAL A 156 10.55 -10.66 -4.99
C VAL A 156 11.90 -10.85 -5.68
N LEU A 157 12.50 -9.76 -6.17
CA LEU A 157 13.83 -9.78 -6.78
C LEU A 157 14.89 -10.22 -5.77
N TYR A 158 14.81 -9.71 -4.55
CA TYR A 158 15.74 -10.01 -3.48
C TYR A 158 15.69 -11.50 -3.08
N VAL A 159 14.49 -12.04 -2.79
CA VAL A 159 14.38 -13.44 -2.35
C VAL A 159 14.71 -14.42 -3.47
N GLY A 160 14.44 -14.06 -4.74
CA GLY A 160 14.89 -14.80 -5.89
C GLY A 160 16.41 -14.80 -6.03
N TYR A 161 17.04 -13.63 -5.92
CA TYR A 161 18.49 -13.48 -6.01
C TYR A 161 19.23 -14.13 -4.83
N ARG A 162 18.73 -13.92 -3.60
CA ARG A 162 19.44 -14.31 -2.37
C ARG A 162 19.24 -15.77 -2.01
N TYR A 163 18.02 -16.31 -2.20
CA TYR A 163 17.63 -17.65 -1.74
C TYR A 163 17.22 -18.58 -2.87
N GLY A 164 17.16 -18.11 -4.11
CA GLY A 164 16.72 -18.91 -5.26
C GLY A 164 15.23 -19.26 -5.21
N TRP A 165 14.39 -18.46 -4.53
CA TRP A 165 12.96 -18.73 -4.41
C TRP A 165 12.22 -18.52 -5.71
N GLY A 166 11.50 -19.54 -6.16
CA GLY A 166 10.58 -19.46 -7.30
C GLY A 166 9.21 -18.90 -6.90
N SER A 167 8.33 -18.79 -7.89
CA SER A 167 6.99 -18.18 -7.75
C SER A 167 6.14 -18.81 -6.63
N THR A 168 6.20 -20.13 -6.45
CA THR A 168 5.46 -20.82 -5.39
C THR A 168 5.92 -20.37 -3.99
N ALA A 169 7.22 -20.36 -3.73
CA ALA A 169 7.76 -19.94 -2.43
C ALA A 169 7.46 -18.45 -2.17
N VAL A 170 7.59 -17.61 -3.18
CA VAL A 170 7.21 -16.19 -3.10
C VAL A 170 5.72 -16.03 -2.81
N GLY A 171 4.85 -16.82 -3.46
CA GLY A 171 3.41 -16.81 -3.20
C GLY A 171 3.08 -17.13 -1.75
N PHE A 172 3.68 -18.17 -1.18
CA PHE A 172 3.48 -18.53 0.23
C PHE A 172 4.06 -17.47 1.19
N MET A 173 5.21 -16.90 0.89
CA MET A 173 5.79 -15.78 1.66
C MET A 173 4.83 -14.59 1.71
N LEU A 174 4.28 -14.18 0.57
CA LEU A 174 3.35 -13.05 0.49
C LEU A 174 2.00 -13.38 1.18
N ALA A 175 1.51 -14.61 1.06
CA ALA A 175 0.32 -15.05 1.78
C ALA A 175 0.54 -15.02 3.29
N ALA A 176 1.69 -15.50 3.78
CA ALA A 176 2.06 -15.40 5.19
C ALA A 176 2.13 -13.95 5.67
N ALA A 177 2.71 -13.04 4.87
CA ALA A 177 2.73 -11.61 5.17
C ALA A 177 1.31 -11.03 5.25
N GLY A 178 0.42 -11.39 4.32
CA GLY A 178 -0.97 -10.97 4.32
C GLY A 178 -1.75 -11.46 5.54
N ILE A 179 -1.58 -12.73 5.94
CA ILE A 179 -2.22 -13.30 7.13
C ILE A 179 -1.77 -12.54 8.39
N ASN A 180 -0.46 -12.32 8.55
CA ASN A 180 0.08 -11.58 9.69
C ASN A 180 -0.43 -10.13 9.71
N ALA A 181 -0.49 -9.46 8.56
CA ALA A 181 -1.04 -8.11 8.45
C ALA A 181 -2.52 -8.06 8.84
N MET A 182 -3.32 -9.04 8.40
CA MET A 182 -4.74 -9.15 8.76
C MET A 182 -4.92 -9.36 10.27
N ILE A 183 -4.13 -10.21 10.90
CA ILE A 183 -4.17 -10.42 12.36
C ILE A 183 -3.83 -9.12 13.09
N VAL A 184 -2.75 -8.45 12.73
CA VAL A 184 -2.31 -7.23 13.43
C VAL A 184 -3.30 -6.07 13.21
N GLN A 185 -3.68 -5.81 11.96
CA GLN A 185 -4.55 -4.68 11.65
C GLN A 185 -6.02 -4.96 12.01
N GLY A 186 -6.51 -6.19 11.79
CA GLY A 186 -7.89 -6.56 12.06
C GLY A 186 -8.17 -6.83 13.54
N LEU A 187 -7.28 -7.53 14.25
CA LEU A 187 -7.53 -7.95 15.61
C LEU A 187 -6.79 -7.12 16.67
N LEU A 188 -5.54 -6.70 16.39
CA LEU A 188 -4.69 -6.07 17.41
C LEU A 188 -4.73 -4.54 17.35
N MET A 189 -5.06 -3.92 16.20
CA MET A 189 -5.07 -2.46 16.05
C MET A 189 -5.94 -1.77 17.10
N LYS A 190 -7.21 -2.17 17.21
CA LYS A 190 -8.17 -1.55 18.13
C LYS A 190 -7.76 -1.66 19.61
N PRO A 191 -7.45 -2.85 20.16
CA PRO A 191 -7.03 -2.98 21.56
C PRO A 191 -5.70 -2.30 21.86
N LEU A 192 -4.73 -2.32 20.94
CA LEU A 192 -3.46 -1.64 21.15
C LEU A 192 -3.62 -0.11 21.17
N THR A 193 -4.38 0.44 20.23
CA THR A 193 -4.63 1.88 20.17
C THR A 193 -5.45 2.34 21.38
N ALA A 194 -6.44 1.56 21.83
CA ALA A 194 -7.23 1.88 23.03
C ALA A 194 -6.37 1.87 24.31
N ARG A 195 -5.40 0.94 24.40
CA ARG A 195 -4.55 0.81 25.60
C ARG A 195 -3.38 1.78 25.63
N PHE A 196 -2.71 2.00 24.50
CA PHE A 196 -1.46 2.75 24.43
C PHE A 196 -1.63 4.16 23.84
N GLY A 197 -2.78 4.45 23.21
CA GLY A 197 -3.04 5.66 22.47
C GLY A 197 -2.38 5.67 21.08
N GLU A 198 -2.87 6.53 20.18
CA GLU A 198 -2.41 6.63 18.79
C GLU A 198 -0.90 6.95 18.69
N ARG A 199 -0.41 7.84 19.56
CA ARG A 199 1.00 8.24 19.56
C ARG A 199 1.94 7.06 19.81
N ASN A 200 1.73 6.31 20.90
CA ASN A 200 2.62 5.20 21.25
C ASN A 200 2.49 4.04 20.27
N THR A 201 1.28 3.83 19.72
CA THR A 201 1.02 2.83 18.68
C THR A 201 1.76 3.19 17.38
N LEU A 202 1.80 4.48 17.00
CA LEU A 202 2.60 4.97 15.88
C LEU A 202 4.09 4.65 16.08
N PHE A 203 4.64 4.96 17.25
CA PHE A 203 6.06 4.68 17.55
C PHE A 203 6.38 3.19 17.55
N ALA A 204 5.53 2.37 18.15
CA ALA A 204 5.68 0.93 18.16
C ALA A 204 5.67 0.37 16.72
N GLY A 205 4.74 0.84 15.88
CA GLY A 205 4.66 0.45 14.48
C GLY A 205 5.91 0.83 13.70
N LEU A 206 6.38 2.08 13.81
CA LEU A 206 7.60 2.54 13.13
C LEU A 206 8.84 1.77 13.59
N CYS A 207 8.95 1.50 14.89
CA CYS A 207 10.05 0.72 15.47
C CYS A 207 10.06 -0.71 14.93
N CYS A 208 8.90 -1.41 14.99
CA CYS A 208 8.77 -2.76 14.46
C CYS A 208 9.06 -2.81 12.95
N GLY A 209 8.61 -1.81 12.19
CA GLY A 209 8.94 -1.70 10.77
C GLY A 209 10.44 -1.54 10.51
N ALA A 210 11.11 -0.66 11.26
CA ALA A 210 12.56 -0.47 11.15
C ALA A 210 13.33 -1.75 11.49
N ILE A 211 12.95 -2.43 12.58
CA ILE A 211 13.55 -3.72 12.98
C ILE A 211 13.28 -4.78 11.91
N GLY A 212 12.02 -4.90 11.42
CA GLY A 212 11.65 -5.86 10.39
C GLY A 212 12.45 -5.67 9.11
N PHE A 213 12.63 -4.44 8.65
CA PHE A 213 13.48 -4.13 7.50
C PHE A 213 14.95 -4.42 7.76
N CYS A 214 15.47 -4.20 8.96
CA CYS A 214 16.82 -4.64 9.32
C CYS A 214 16.95 -6.16 9.23
N VAL A 215 15.97 -6.90 9.77
CA VAL A 215 15.94 -8.38 9.67
C VAL A 215 15.97 -8.81 8.20
N TYR A 216 15.12 -8.22 7.33
CA TYR A 216 15.12 -8.54 5.90
C TYR A 216 16.45 -8.18 5.23
N GLY A 217 17.05 -7.05 5.58
CA GLY A 217 18.29 -6.57 4.98
C GLY A 217 19.51 -7.42 5.33
N PHE A 218 19.57 -7.94 6.56
CA PHE A 218 20.68 -8.76 7.04
C PHE A 218 20.42 -10.28 6.96
N ALA A 219 19.21 -10.71 6.59
CA ALA A 219 18.89 -12.13 6.48
C ALA A 219 19.82 -12.85 5.49
N THR A 220 20.61 -13.77 5.99
CA THR A 220 21.48 -14.62 5.18
C THR A 220 20.76 -15.84 4.62
N GLU A 221 19.72 -16.27 5.32
CA GLU A 221 18.94 -17.46 5.01
C GLU A 221 17.44 -17.13 4.96
N GLY A 222 16.68 -17.89 4.14
CA GLY A 222 15.26 -17.63 3.92
C GLY A 222 14.39 -17.74 5.17
N TRP A 223 14.74 -18.62 6.12
CA TRP A 223 13.99 -18.75 7.38
C TRP A 223 14.13 -17.50 8.26
N ILE A 224 15.31 -16.82 8.25
CA ILE A 224 15.51 -15.54 8.98
C ILE A 224 14.63 -14.47 8.37
N TYR A 225 14.54 -14.42 7.02
CA TYR A 225 13.62 -13.52 6.34
C TYR A 225 12.17 -13.77 6.77
N CYS A 226 11.74 -15.04 6.75
CA CYS A 226 10.39 -15.43 7.19
C CYS A 226 10.12 -15.08 8.66
N ALA A 227 11.09 -15.22 9.55
CA ALA A 227 10.97 -14.82 10.96
C ALA A 227 10.77 -13.30 11.14
N GLY A 228 11.19 -12.50 10.17
CA GLY A 228 10.92 -11.06 10.14
C GLY A 228 9.47 -10.71 9.78
N ILE A 229 8.69 -11.60 9.14
CA ILE A 229 7.31 -11.32 8.70
C ILE A 229 6.39 -10.93 9.86
N PRO A 230 6.32 -11.66 10.99
CA PRO A 230 5.51 -11.25 12.12
C PRO A 230 5.89 -9.88 12.70
N ILE A 231 7.19 -9.59 12.78
CA ILE A 231 7.69 -8.30 13.27
C ILE A 231 7.24 -7.18 12.33
N MET A 232 7.41 -7.39 11.02
CA MET A 232 7.01 -6.44 9.98
C MET A 232 5.50 -6.16 9.99
N ALA A 233 4.66 -7.15 10.34
CA ALA A 233 3.22 -6.96 10.39
C ALA A 233 2.78 -5.86 11.37
N PHE A 234 3.49 -5.68 12.49
CA PHE A 234 3.22 -4.60 13.45
C PHE A 234 3.49 -3.21 12.88
N TRP A 235 4.29 -3.07 11.83
CA TRP A 235 4.42 -1.82 11.12
C TRP A 235 3.07 -1.33 10.56
N GLY A 236 2.16 -2.24 10.22
CA GLY A 236 0.80 -1.92 9.80
C GLY A 236 0.00 -1.05 10.78
N LEU A 237 0.44 -0.92 12.03
CA LEU A 237 -0.16 -0.03 13.03
C LEU A 237 0.20 1.45 12.78
N ALA A 238 1.33 1.74 12.12
CA ALA A 238 1.85 3.10 12.00
C ALA A 238 0.97 4.00 11.11
N GLY A 239 0.50 3.49 9.96
CA GLY A 239 -0.31 4.25 9.01
C GLY A 239 -1.62 4.77 9.62
N PRO A 240 -2.50 3.88 10.10
CA PRO A 240 -3.74 4.27 10.76
C PRO A 240 -3.54 5.20 11.96
N SER A 241 -2.51 4.96 12.79
CA SER A 241 -2.21 5.82 13.94
C SER A 241 -1.75 7.22 13.51
N ALA A 242 -0.91 7.33 12.47
CA ALA A 242 -0.53 8.63 11.91
C ALA A 242 -1.74 9.37 11.33
N GLN A 243 -2.62 8.64 10.63
CA GLN A 243 -3.85 9.21 10.06
C GLN A 243 -4.80 9.68 11.16
N GLY A 244 -5.00 8.91 12.24
CA GLY A 244 -5.81 9.33 13.40
C GLY A 244 -5.26 10.61 14.01
N LEU A 245 -3.95 10.67 14.28
CA LEU A 245 -3.30 11.88 14.80
C LEU A 245 -3.46 13.10 13.88
N MET A 246 -3.44 12.93 12.56
CA MET A 246 -3.67 14.02 11.60
C MET A 246 -5.15 14.44 11.56
N THR A 247 -6.06 13.47 11.53
CA THR A 247 -7.52 13.69 11.51
C THR A 247 -7.99 14.49 12.71
N ASN A 248 -7.43 14.24 13.90
CA ASN A 248 -7.75 14.97 15.12
C ASN A 248 -7.25 16.43 15.16
N ARG A 249 -6.44 16.84 14.16
CA ARG A 249 -5.86 18.20 14.07
C ARG A 249 -6.48 19.07 13.00
N VAL A 250 -7.47 18.58 12.28
CA VAL A 250 -8.18 19.31 11.23
C VAL A 250 -9.67 19.37 11.53
N SER A 251 -10.30 20.43 11.07
CA SER A 251 -11.76 20.60 11.19
C SER A 251 -12.50 19.60 10.28
N ALA A 252 -13.82 19.40 10.56
CA ALA A 252 -14.65 18.52 9.74
C ALA A 252 -14.68 18.95 8.25
N SER A 253 -14.61 20.25 7.97
CA SER A 253 -14.58 20.78 6.60
C SER A 253 -13.25 20.54 5.86
N GLU A 254 -12.15 20.31 6.59
CA GLU A 254 -10.81 20.09 6.05
C GLU A 254 -10.47 18.60 5.86
N GLN A 255 -11.30 17.68 6.37
CA GLN A 255 -11.06 16.23 6.30
C GLN A 255 -10.87 15.76 4.86
N GLY A 256 -11.68 16.24 3.91
CA GLY A 256 -11.54 15.88 2.50
C GLY A 256 -10.20 16.35 1.91
N GLN A 257 -9.75 17.55 2.27
CA GLN A 257 -8.45 18.10 1.87
C GLN A 257 -7.28 17.27 2.45
N LEU A 258 -7.39 16.87 3.73
CA LEU A 258 -6.40 16.00 4.37
C LEU A 258 -6.29 14.65 3.65
N GLN A 259 -7.41 14.00 3.34
CA GLN A 259 -7.40 12.72 2.61
C GLN A 259 -6.78 12.89 1.20
N GLY A 260 -7.10 13.98 0.50
CA GLY A 260 -6.48 14.32 -0.78
C GLY A 260 -4.97 14.53 -0.67
N ALA A 261 -4.51 15.20 0.39
CA ALA A 261 -3.08 15.40 0.66
C ALA A 261 -2.35 14.08 0.94
N ILE A 262 -2.93 13.21 1.77
CA ILE A 262 -2.39 11.87 2.06
C ILE A 262 -2.30 11.03 0.78
N ALA A 263 -3.34 11.03 -0.05
CA ALA A 263 -3.34 10.33 -1.33
C ALA A 263 -2.27 10.87 -2.29
N GLY A 264 -2.10 12.21 -2.34
CA GLY A 264 -1.04 12.85 -3.12
C GLY A 264 0.37 12.44 -2.67
N LEU A 265 0.62 12.42 -1.36
CA LEU A 265 1.89 11.95 -0.80
C LEU A 265 2.17 10.48 -1.13
N SER A 266 1.15 9.62 -1.01
CA SER A 266 1.24 8.21 -1.39
C SER A 266 1.55 8.05 -2.88
N GLY A 267 0.90 8.85 -3.76
CA GLY A 267 1.16 8.86 -5.19
C GLY A 267 2.60 9.25 -5.53
N ILE A 268 3.13 10.31 -4.90
CA ILE A 268 4.53 10.74 -5.08
C ILE A 268 5.50 9.65 -4.62
N ALA A 269 5.25 9.04 -3.47
CA ALA A 269 6.07 7.95 -2.95
C ALA A 269 6.05 6.73 -3.89
N SER A 270 4.88 6.40 -4.46
CA SER A 270 4.72 5.31 -5.42
C SER A 270 5.42 5.57 -6.76
N LEU A 271 5.61 6.84 -7.15
CA LEU A 271 6.35 7.22 -8.34
C LEU A 271 7.87 7.10 -8.13
N ILE A 272 8.36 7.59 -6.98
CA ILE A 272 9.81 7.66 -6.69
C ILE A 272 10.33 6.31 -6.16
N GLY A 273 9.55 5.63 -5.32
CA GLY A 273 9.97 4.47 -4.56
C GLY A 273 10.53 3.32 -5.40
N PRO A 274 9.82 2.83 -6.44
CA PRO A 274 10.34 1.74 -7.26
C PRO A 274 11.69 2.05 -7.88
N GLY A 275 11.87 3.26 -8.44
CA GLY A 275 13.16 3.70 -8.98
C GLY A 275 14.25 3.75 -7.93
N LEU A 276 13.99 4.32 -6.76
CA LEU A 276 14.91 4.43 -5.65
C LEU A 276 15.41 3.03 -5.20
N PHE A 277 14.49 2.11 -4.93
CA PHE A 277 14.84 0.83 -4.34
C PHE A 277 15.40 -0.18 -5.35
N THR A 278 14.91 -0.20 -6.58
CA THR A 278 15.48 -1.08 -7.63
C THR A 278 16.89 -0.64 -8.04
N GLN A 279 17.13 0.68 -8.14
CA GLN A 279 18.46 1.22 -8.38
C GLN A 279 19.41 0.90 -7.22
N THR A 280 18.97 1.08 -5.96
CA THR A 280 19.75 0.69 -4.78
C THR A 280 20.09 -0.80 -4.84
N PHE A 281 19.12 -1.66 -5.16
CA PHE A 281 19.38 -3.09 -5.32
C PHE A 281 20.43 -3.38 -6.38
N ALA A 282 20.26 -2.82 -7.59
CA ALA A 282 21.17 -3.01 -8.69
C ALA A 282 22.61 -2.56 -8.39
N LEU A 283 22.76 -1.42 -7.67
CA LEU A 283 24.06 -0.91 -7.28
C LEU A 283 24.80 -1.86 -6.34
N PHE A 284 24.12 -2.48 -5.38
CA PHE A 284 24.72 -3.33 -4.36
C PHE A 284 24.86 -4.81 -4.73
N ILE A 285 24.27 -5.27 -5.87
CA ILE A 285 24.49 -6.62 -6.41
C ILE A 285 25.36 -6.61 -7.66
N GLY A 286 25.59 -5.44 -8.27
CA GLY A 286 26.30 -5.30 -9.53
C GLY A 286 27.80 -5.64 -9.44
N PRO A 287 28.47 -5.89 -10.58
CA PRO A 287 29.89 -6.28 -10.63
C PRO A 287 30.84 -5.18 -10.14
N ARG A 288 30.38 -3.93 -10.08
CA ARG A 288 31.14 -2.77 -9.53
C ARG A 288 30.85 -2.49 -8.06
N ALA A 289 30.00 -3.28 -7.41
CA ALA A 289 29.73 -3.12 -5.99
C ALA A 289 30.98 -3.49 -5.18
N GLY A 290 31.60 -2.52 -4.54
CA GLY A 290 32.71 -2.77 -3.61
C GLY A 290 32.26 -3.60 -2.39
N TRP A 291 30.99 -3.47 -2.00
CA TRP A 291 30.34 -4.24 -0.95
C TRP A 291 29.10 -4.92 -1.53
N ARG A 292 29.11 -6.25 -1.56
CA ARG A 292 27.94 -7.03 -1.95
C ARG A 292 26.94 -7.10 -0.81
N LEU A 293 26.00 -6.17 -0.80
CA LEU A 293 24.94 -6.07 0.21
C LEU A 293 23.56 -6.09 -0.45
N PRO A 294 23.05 -7.26 -0.85
CA PRO A 294 21.76 -7.36 -1.55
C PRO A 294 20.58 -6.79 -0.74
N GLY A 295 20.69 -6.78 0.59
CA GLY A 295 19.69 -6.23 1.50
C GLY A 295 19.71 -4.71 1.66
N ALA A 296 20.60 -3.98 0.99
CA ALA A 296 20.71 -2.51 1.08
C ALA A 296 19.38 -1.76 0.89
N PRO A 297 18.46 -2.15 -0.04
CA PRO A 297 17.16 -1.49 -0.15
C PRO A 297 16.32 -1.55 1.13
N PHE A 298 16.33 -2.67 1.83
CA PHE A 298 15.62 -2.81 3.10
C PHE A 298 16.25 -1.99 4.21
N LEU A 299 17.57 -1.91 4.25
CA LEU A 299 18.29 -1.06 5.21
C LEU A 299 18.00 0.42 4.95
N LEU A 300 17.91 0.83 3.69
CA LEU A 300 17.46 2.18 3.31
C LEU A 300 16.03 2.43 3.80
N ALA A 301 15.11 1.49 3.60
CA ALA A 301 13.74 1.60 4.10
C ALA A 301 13.70 1.69 5.63
N SER A 302 14.52 0.91 6.34
CA SER A 302 14.67 1.02 7.80
C SER A 302 15.13 2.43 8.22
N LEU A 303 16.13 2.99 7.54
CA LEU A 303 16.61 4.35 7.81
C LEU A 303 15.51 5.40 7.60
N LEU A 304 14.69 5.27 6.55
CA LEU A 304 13.55 6.17 6.33
C LEU A 304 12.54 6.10 7.48
N LEU A 305 12.25 4.89 8.01
CA LEU A 305 11.36 4.75 9.16
C LEU A 305 11.96 5.32 10.45
N LEU A 306 13.26 5.19 10.68
CA LEU A 306 13.94 5.80 11.81
C LEU A 306 13.92 7.34 11.72
N LEU A 307 14.12 7.90 10.53
CA LEU A 307 13.93 9.34 10.28
C LEU A 307 12.48 9.75 10.56
N GLY A 308 11.49 8.97 10.06
CA GLY A 308 10.09 9.16 10.37
C GLY A 308 9.80 9.16 11.87
N MET A 309 10.42 8.25 12.61
CA MET A 309 10.28 8.17 14.07
C MET A 309 10.82 9.42 14.79
N THR A 310 11.94 9.97 14.33
CA THR A 310 12.48 11.24 14.90
C THR A 310 11.57 12.43 14.63
N LEU A 311 10.98 12.50 13.42
CA LEU A 311 10.00 13.52 13.05
C LEU A 311 8.70 13.37 13.84
N ALA A 312 8.19 12.14 13.99
CA ALA A 312 7.00 11.85 14.81
C ALA A 312 7.21 12.31 16.27
N TRP A 313 8.40 12.06 16.82
CA TRP A 313 8.73 12.48 18.17
C TRP A 313 8.67 14.00 18.34
N ARG A 314 9.27 14.74 17.39
CA ARG A 314 9.21 16.22 17.39
C ARG A 314 7.78 16.74 17.27
N ALA A 315 6.99 16.17 16.33
CA ALA A 315 5.61 16.57 16.07
C ALA A 315 4.65 16.32 17.25
N THR A 316 4.96 15.33 18.09
CA THR A 316 4.06 14.91 19.18
C THR A 316 4.55 15.31 20.58
N ARG A 317 5.67 16.03 20.67
CA ARG A 317 6.25 16.47 21.96
C ARG A 317 5.55 17.68 22.55
N GLY A 318 4.93 18.53 21.71
CA GLY A 318 4.24 19.76 22.15
C GLY A 318 2.76 19.59 22.56
N ALA A 319 2.21 18.38 22.43
CA ALA A 319 0.81 18.08 22.72
C ALA A 319 0.61 17.49 24.14
N ARG A 320 1.29 18.05 25.15
CA ARG A 320 1.04 17.79 26.58
C ARG A 320 0.36 18.99 27.21
#